data_8ffdd70c50c66708b91d0dd7fd779c1b
#
_entry.id   8ffdd70c50c66708b91d0dd7fd779c1b
#
_cell.length_a   1.000
_cell.length_b   1.000
_cell.length_c   1.000
_cell.angle_alpha   90.00
_cell.angle_beta   90.00
_cell.angle_gamma   90.00
#
_symmetry.space_group_name_H-M   'P 1'
#
loop_
_entity.id
_entity.type
_entity.pdbx_description
1 polymer ?
#
loop_
_entity_poly.entity_id
_entity_poly.type
_entity_poly.pdbx_seq_one_letter_code
_entity_poly.pdbx_strand_id
1 'polypeptide(L)'
;MFSSSLQRVSSLSLTAVVTAATAAVLGGATAAAAPCDTYSPNLIDRASALLSSGHGSTSSSGSSGSSSTSGSLTSWADGTPWDLPNLSGPTEGMYMVTGPNSPDQTHALGLASTDLGFMWDAGGDRTLAAFGDSFGCESGLSGWHSNALFSSTDTDPSDGFYLDGTANGERSGEFLPSSLKEPGTEHTKIPTSGIEVGGNQYVDFMSVRSWGNAGQWTTNYAQTVVSEDDGKTFKSVENSTRASTKAASDPRITDITDDRPVVDGFQMTALTKHSENNTNYVYAYGTPSGRDGSAKLARITEDNFPNWSQAEYWDGDGWSTKPDAAATVLNGRVSELSVQYDEHREKWLAMYESTEGIVLREAPSPTGPWSSKKTVVSRLQLPDAYGSFMLPRQDPADPSTLYFVMTTWSGYNTAMMRTDLDRVLG
;
A
#
# COMPACT_ATOMS: atom_id res chain seq x y z
N MET A 1 -42.48 -70.77 -10.83
CA MET A 1 -41.63 -71.53 -9.88
C MET A 1 -40.24 -70.93 -9.89
N PHE A 2 -39.82 -70.51 -8.84
CA PHE A 2 -38.54 -70.17 -8.21
C PHE A 2 -38.55 -68.78 -7.59
N SER A 3 -38.67 -68.84 -6.31
CA SER A 3 -38.49 -67.78 -5.32
C SER A 3 -37.03 -67.38 -5.27
N SER A 4 -36.72 -66.11 -5.16
CA SER A 4 -35.44 -65.63 -4.64
C SER A 4 -35.69 -64.45 -3.72
N SER A 5 -35.44 -64.72 -2.47
CA SER A 5 -35.39 -63.76 -1.38
C SER A 5 -34.22 -62.81 -1.55
N LEU A 6 -34.50 -61.52 -1.55
CA LEU A 6 -33.52 -60.47 -1.46
C LEU A 6 -33.53 -59.86 -0.05
N GLN A 7 -32.40 -60.00 0.61
CA GLN A 7 -32.11 -59.41 1.93
C GLN A 7 -32.16 -57.88 1.85
N ARG A 8 -32.91 -57.32 2.77
CA ARG A 8 -32.87 -55.87 3.08
C ARG A 8 -31.62 -55.60 3.86
N VAL A 9 -30.71 -54.83 3.23
CA VAL A 9 -29.61 -54.18 3.95
C VAL A 9 -30.08 -52.77 4.25
N SER A 10 -30.00 -52.41 5.52
CA SER A 10 -30.51 -51.21 6.15
C SER A 10 -29.85 -49.91 5.58
N SER A 11 -30.67 -49.08 4.95
CA SER A 11 -30.36 -47.73 4.50
C SER A 11 -30.74 -46.68 5.58
N LEU A 12 -30.09 -46.74 6.72
CA LEU A 12 -30.42 -45.83 7.85
C LEU A 12 -29.29 -44.88 8.26
N SER A 13 -28.18 -44.85 7.51
CA SER A 13 -27.05 -43.96 7.85
C SER A 13 -26.74 -42.86 6.82
N LEU A 14 -27.49 -42.76 5.71
CA LEU A 14 -27.22 -41.74 4.68
C LEU A 14 -28.22 -40.58 4.69
N THR A 15 -29.33 -40.68 5.40
CA THR A 15 -30.38 -39.65 5.42
C THR A 15 -30.17 -38.59 6.50
N ALA A 16 -29.34 -38.87 7.51
CA ALA A 16 -29.08 -37.91 8.58
C ALA A 16 -27.99 -36.88 8.25
N VAL A 17 -27.12 -37.15 7.27
CA VAL A 17 -26.05 -36.23 6.87
C VAL A 17 -26.51 -35.25 5.80
N VAL A 18 -27.50 -35.64 4.96
CA VAL A 18 -28.02 -34.76 3.89
C VAL A 18 -29.04 -33.74 4.45
N THR A 19 -29.73 -34.04 5.54
CA THR A 19 -30.68 -33.09 6.16
C THR A 19 -30.02 -32.00 6.99
N ALA A 20 -28.79 -32.21 7.46
CA ALA A 20 -28.05 -31.14 8.16
C ALA A 20 -27.41 -30.12 7.19
N ALA A 21 -27.09 -30.56 5.96
CA ALA A 21 -26.50 -29.68 4.94
C ALA A 21 -27.55 -28.83 4.19
N THR A 22 -28.82 -29.28 4.11
CA THR A 22 -29.89 -28.53 3.44
C THR A 22 -30.60 -27.54 4.37
N ALA A 23 -30.49 -27.63 5.67
CA ALA A 23 -31.01 -26.64 6.60
C ALA A 23 -30.14 -25.37 6.69
N ALA A 24 -28.89 -25.44 6.26
CA ALA A 24 -27.99 -24.30 6.23
C ALA A 24 -28.13 -23.41 4.97
N VAL A 25 -28.87 -23.87 3.96
CA VAL A 25 -29.03 -23.15 2.68
C VAL A 25 -30.35 -22.38 2.56
N LEU A 26 -31.29 -22.53 3.50
CA LEU A 26 -32.61 -21.90 3.45
C LEU A 26 -32.87 -20.83 4.52
N GLY A 27 -31.87 -20.49 5.29
CA GLY A 27 -31.91 -19.32 6.17
C GLY A 27 -31.12 -18.20 5.51
N GLY A 28 -31.78 -17.42 4.65
CA GLY A 28 -31.23 -16.14 4.18
C GLY A 28 -31.14 -15.12 5.31
N ALA A 29 -30.28 -15.39 6.29
CA ALA A 29 -29.69 -14.35 7.10
C ALA A 29 -28.44 -13.94 6.30
N THR A 30 -28.45 -12.73 5.73
CA THR A 30 -27.23 -11.99 5.51
C THR A 30 -26.45 -12.10 6.82
N ALA A 31 -25.40 -12.92 6.83
CA ALA A 31 -24.46 -12.89 7.95
C ALA A 31 -23.91 -11.47 7.97
N ALA A 32 -24.44 -10.63 8.84
CA ALA A 32 -23.76 -9.42 9.22
C ALA A 32 -22.36 -9.89 9.65
N ALA A 33 -21.31 -9.36 9.02
CA ALA A 33 -19.95 -9.63 9.45
C ALA A 33 -19.91 -9.40 10.96
N ALA A 34 -19.39 -10.40 11.70
CA ALA A 34 -19.26 -10.24 13.15
C ALA A 34 -18.42 -8.97 13.39
N PRO A 35 -18.81 -8.10 14.34
CA PRO A 35 -18.01 -6.95 14.67
C PRO A 35 -16.58 -7.37 14.97
N CYS A 36 -15.59 -6.61 14.48
CA CYS A 36 -14.17 -6.91 14.70
C CYS A 36 -13.73 -6.80 16.16
N ASP A 37 -14.63 -6.46 17.10
CA ASP A 37 -14.38 -6.44 18.54
C ASP A 37 -13.82 -7.77 19.09
N THR A 38 -14.01 -8.87 18.34
CA THR A 38 -13.46 -10.18 18.66
C THR A 38 -12.46 -10.67 17.62
N TYR A 39 -12.06 -9.80 16.67
CA TYR A 39 -11.14 -10.18 15.62
C TYR A 39 -9.78 -10.52 16.22
N SER A 40 -9.40 -11.76 16.06
CA SER A 40 -8.06 -12.26 16.35
C SER A 40 -7.53 -12.89 15.07
N PRO A 41 -6.54 -12.29 14.40
CA PRO A 41 -5.99 -12.87 13.21
C PRO A 41 -5.44 -14.25 13.53
N ASN A 42 -5.88 -15.27 12.80
CA ASN A 42 -5.36 -16.61 12.98
C ASN A 42 -3.90 -16.68 12.50
N LEU A 43 -3.21 -17.80 12.77
CA LEU A 43 -1.81 -17.99 12.41
C LEU A 43 -1.54 -17.84 10.89
N ILE A 44 -2.54 -18.11 10.05
CA ILE A 44 -2.42 -18.01 8.59
C ILE A 44 -2.48 -16.55 8.16
N ASP A 45 -3.42 -15.77 8.72
CA ASP A 45 -3.52 -14.33 8.45
C ASP A 45 -2.26 -13.61 8.92
N ARG A 46 -1.76 -13.97 10.11
CA ARG A 46 -0.50 -13.46 10.66
C ARG A 46 0.70 -13.85 9.80
N ALA A 47 0.76 -15.08 9.31
CA ALA A 47 1.82 -15.54 8.43
C ALA A 47 1.77 -14.83 7.07
N SER A 48 0.57 -14.58 6.53
CA SER A 48 0.40 -13.85 5.28
C SER A 48 0.80 -12.38 5.43
N ALA A 49 0.38 -11.71 6.50
CA ALA A 49 0.80 -10.35 6.82
C ALA A 49 2.32 -10.27 7.05
N LEU A 50 2.91 -11.23 7.78
CA LEU A 50 4.36 -11.32 7.99
C LEU A 50 5.13 -11.62 6.70
N LEU A 51 4.57 -12.45 5.80
CA LEU A 51 5.17 -12.74 4.50
C LEU A 51 5.10 -11.53 3.56
N SER A 52 3.97 -10.80 3.56
CA SER A 52 3.85 -9.55 2.81
C SER A 52 4.79 -8.49 3.37
N SER A 53 5.00 -8.50 4.69
CA SER A 53 5.88 -7.57 5.39
C SER A 53 7.37 -7.93 5.36
N GLY A 54 7.72 -9.16 5.00
CA GLY A 54 9.10 -9.62 4.97
C GLY A 54 9.78 -9.73 6.35
N HIS A 55 9.01 -9.92 7.43
CA HIS A 55 9.57 -10.16 8.77
C HIS A 55 9.69 -11.67 9.02
N GLY A 56 10.88 -12.19 8.90
CA GLY A 56 11.25 -13.48 9.47
C GLY A 56 11.39 -13.35 10.99
N SER A 57 10.48 -13.94 11.75
CA SER A 57 10.61 -14.01 13.20
C SER A 57 11.77 -14.91 13.59
N THR A 58 12.83 -14.35 14.18
CA THR A 58 13.74 -15.11 15.03
C THR A 58 13.09 -15.24 16.40
N SER A 59 12.55 -16.43 16.69
CA SER A 59 12.09 -16.80 18.00
C SER A 59 13.30 -16.88 18.96
N SER A 60 13.42 -15.92 19.86
CA SER A 60 14.21 -16.09 21.07
C SER A 60 13.27 -16.21 22.26
N SER A 61 13.16 -17.43 22.79
CA SER A 61 12.56 -17.71 24.07
C SER A 61 13.41 -17.09 25.20
N GLY A 62 12.79 -16.19 25.97
CA GLY A 62 13.45 -15.60 27.14
C GLY A 62 12.41 -15.09 28.11
N SER A 63 12.38 -15.65 29.30
CA SER A 63 11.46 -15.51 30.40
C SER A 63 11.43 -14.14 31.05
N SER A 64 10.22 -13.78 31.49
CA SER A 64 9.80 -13.03 32.71
C SER A 64 10.60 -11.82 33.18
N GLY A 65 9.90 -10.69 33.32
CA GLY A 65 10.17 -9.69 34.35
C GLY A 65 9.80 -8.26 34.01
N SER A 66 8.73 -7.76 34.64
CA SER A 66 8.45 -6.38 35.07
C SER A 66 8.29 -5.26 34.04
N SER A 67 7.05 -4.79 33.98
CA SER A 67 6.54 -3.41 33.84
C SER A 67 7.51 -2.34 33.35
N SER A 68 7.31 -1.92 32.12
CA SER A 68 7.53 -0.56 31.67
C SER A 68 6.52 -0.26 30.58
N THR A 69 5.91 0.92 30.62
CA THR A 69 4.98 1.50 29.67
C THR A 69 5.67 1.67 28.30
N SER A 70 5.84 0.58 27.59
CA SER A 70 6.07 0.56 26.17
C SER A 70 4.70 0.26 25.53
N GLY A 71 4.19 1.17 24.70
CA GLY A 71 3.07 0.88 23.83
C GLY A 71 3.31 -0.49 23.20
N SER A 72 2.33 -1.39 23.36
CA SER A 72 2.52 -2.81 23.08
C SER A 72 2.77 -3.00 21.58
N LEU A 73 4.01 -3.24 21.18
CA LEU A 73 4.39 -3.68 19.84
C LEU A 73 3.75 -5.04 19.46
N THR A 74 2.94 -5.62 20.35
CA THR A 74 2.33 -6.94 20.21
C THR A 74 0.80 -6.89 20.12
N SER A 75 0.16 -5.73 20.27
CA SER A 75 -1.29 -5.63 20.37
C SER A 75 -2.01 -6.24 19.16
N TRP A 76 -1.56 -5.97 17.95
CA TRP A 76 -2.13 -6.59 16.76
C TRP A 76 -1.86 -8.10 16.70
N ALA A 77 -0.65 -8.53 17.06
CA ALA A 77 -0.29 -9.95 17.09
C ALA A 77 -1.12 -10.75 18.09
N ASP A 78 -1.62 -10.10 19.13
CA ASP A 78 -2.50 -10.69 20.16
C ASP A 78 -3.99 -10.51 19.83
N GLY A 79 -4.30 -9.91 18.64
CA GLY A 79 -5.68 -9.62 18.24
C GLY A 79 -6.28 -8.37 18.88
N THR A 80 -5.49 -7.58 19.60
CA THR A 80 -5.91 -6.28 20.13
C THR A 80 -5.72 -5.19 19.07
N PRO A 81 -6.67 -4.27 18.88
CA PRO A 81 -6.47 -3.12 18.00
C PRO A 81 -5.27 -2.30 18.42
N TRP A 82 -4.50 -1.85 17.43
CA TRP A 82 -3.35 -0.99 17.68
C TRP A 82 -3.81 0.40 18.10
N ASP A 83 -3.25 0.91 19.18
CA ASP A 83 -3.41 2.30 19.59
C ASP A 83 -2.43 3.20 18.84
N LEU A 84 -2.76 4.51 18.79
CA LEU A 84 -1.86 5.52 18.22
C LEU A 84 -0.49 5.46 18.88
N PRO A 85 0.60 5.56 18.08
CA PRO A 85 1.94 5.58 18.64
C PRO A 85 2.16 6.83 19.49
N ASN A 86 2.71 6.63 20.70
CA ASN A 86 3.13 7.73 21.55
C ASN A 86 4.57 8.11 21.22
N LEU A 87 4.74 9.17 20.43
CA LEU A 87 6.04 9.66 19.99
C LEU A 87 6.47 10.86 20.83
N SER A 88 7.78 11.03 20.99
CA SER A 88 8.38 12.24 21.53
C SER A 88 9.09 13.02 20.43
N GLY A 89 9.00 14.36 20.45
CA GLY A 89 9.67 15.20 19.46
C GLY A 89 8.71 16.08 18.64
N PRO A 90 9.02 16.36 17.38
CA PRO A 90 8.20 17.22 16.53
C PRO A 90 7.00 16.51 15.90
N THR A 91 6.94 15.17 15.99
CA THR A 91 5.95 14.32 15.33
C THR A 91 5.01 13.70 16.36
N GLU A 92 3.72 13.70 16.06
CA GLU A 92 2.69 13.07 16.88
C GLU A 92 1.66 12.32 16.05
N GLY A 93 1.03 11.31 16.64
CA GLY A 93 -0.11 10.61 16.06
C GLY A 93 -1.40 11.36 16.33
N MET A 94 -2.28 11.44 15.34
CA MET A 94 -3.57 12.10 15.47
C MET A 94 -4.70 11.09 15.75
N TYR A 95 -4.87 10.10 14.85
CA TYR A 95 -5.87 9.04 15.01
C TYR A 95 -5.59 7.87 14.06
N MET A 96 -6.31 6.76 14.25
CA MET A 96 -6.25 5.61 13.34
C MET A 96 -7.16 5.85 12.14
N VAL A 97 -6.59 5.87 10.92
CA VAL A 97 -7.34 6.01 9.67
C VAL A 97 -8.08 4.70 9.35
N THR A 98 -7.46 3.57 9.66
CA THR A 98 -8.03 2.24 9.36
C THR A 98 -8.11 1.36 10.61
N GLY A 99 -8.88 0.29 10.50
CA GLY A 99 -9.03 -0.72 11.54
C GLY A 99 -10.17 -0.46 12.52
N PRO A 100 -10.28 -1.30 13.59
CA PRO A 100 -11.38 -1.21 14.56
C PRO A 100 -11.42 0.08 15.37
N ASN A 101 -10.26 0.75 15.52
CA ASN A 101 -10.15 2.01 16.26
C ASN A 101 -10.29 3.26 15.36
N SER A 102 -10.56 3.06 14.07
CA SER A 102 -10.84 4.17 13.15
C SER A 102 -12.21 4.77 13.44
N PRO A 103 -12.36 6.11 13.50
CA PRO A 103 -13.66 6.77 13.59
C PRO A 103 -14.55 6.45 12.39
N ASP A 104 -13.95 6.14 11.23
CA ASP A 104 -14.66 5.80 9.99
C ASP A 104 -15.13 4.33 9.96
N GLN A 105 -14.82 3.56 11.01
CA GLN A 105 -15.22 2.16 11.16
C GLN A 105 -14.93 1.31 9.91
N THR A 106 -13.73 1.46 9.33
CA THR A 106 -13.34 0.80 8.08
C THR A 106 -13.48 -0.73 8.15
N HIS A 107 -13.40 -1.31 9.35
CA HIS A 107 -13.66 -2.73 9.60
C HIS A 107 -15.09 -3.16 9.22
N ALA A 108 -16.08 -2.29 9.42
CA ALA A 108 -17.47 -2.56 9.03
C ALA A 108 -17.62 -2.59 7.50
N LEU A 109 -16.72 -1.91 6.79
CA LEU A 109 -16.63 -1.93 5.32
C LEU A 109 -15.72 -3.06 4.79
N GLY A 110 -15.21 -3.93 5.67
CA GLY A 110 -14.37 -5.07 5.29
C GLY A 110 -12.87 -4.81 5.32
N LEU A 111 -12.43 -3.68 5.89
CA LEU A 111 -11.03 -3.32 6.08
C LEU A 111 -10.70 -3.27 7.57
N ALA A 112 -10.38 -4.42 8.14
CA ALA A 112 -10.06 -4.56 9.56
C ALA A 112 -8.58 -4.33 9.87
N SER A 113 -7.70 -4.70 8.93
CA SER A 113 -6.27 -4.40 8.98
C SER A 113 -5.70 -4.27 7.57
N THR A 114 -4.73 -3.38 7.41
CA THR A 114 -4.12 -3.06 6.11
C THR A 114 -2.80 -2.33 6.31
N ASP A 115 -2.08 -2.14 5.22
CA ASP A 115 -0.87 -1.34 5.20
C ASP A 115 -0.88 -0.27 4.09
N LEU A 116 0.19 0.52 4.04
CA LEU A 116 0.38 1.64 3.13
C LEU A 116 -0.63 2.77 3.40
N GLY A 117 -1.50 3.07 2.44
CA GLY A 117 -2.46 4.18 2.56
C GLY A 117 -1.96 5.44 1.87
N PHE A 118 -1.23 5.31 0.75
CA PHE A 118 -0.89 6.49 -0.03
C PHE A 118 -2.15 7.13 -0.64
N MET A 119 -2.10 8.45 -0.78
CA MET A 119 -3.24 9.25 -1.19
C MET A 119 -2.87 10.18 -2.33
N TRP A 120 -3.86 10.54 -3.15
CA TRP A 120 -3.69 11.56 -4.18
C TRP A 120 -4.94 12.41 -4.32
N ASP A 121 -4.73 13.66 -4.74
CA ASP A 121 -5.82 14.55 -5.11
C ASP A 121 -6.47 14.03 -6.39
N ALA A 122 -7.74 13.64 -6.29
CA ALA A 122 -8.51 13.09 -7.39
C ALA A 122 -9.28 14.18 -8.19
N GLY A 123 -9.05 15.45 -7.85
CA GLY A 123 -9.73 16.60 -8.42
C GLY A 123 -10.96 17.00 -7.62
N GLY A 124 -11.32 18.28 -7.72
CA GLY A 124 -12.35 18.88 -6.86
C GLY A 124 -11.94 18.83 -5.40
N ASP A 125 -12.88 18.48 -4.52
CA ASP A 125 -12.60 18.29 -3.09
C ASP A 125 -12.42 16.82 -2.72
N ARG A 126 -12.04 15.97 -3.68
CA ARG A 126 -11.95 14.52 -3.49
C ARG A 126 -10.51 14.04 -3.42
N THR A 127 -10.23 13.19 -2.46
CA THR A 127 -8.99 12.43 -2.31
C THR A 127 -9.29 10.94 -2.46
N LEU A 128 -8.42 10.20 -3.16
CA LEU A 128 -8.43 8.75 -3.18
C LEU A 128 -7.28 8.22 -2.33
N ALA A 129 -7.55 7.14 -1.58
CA ALA A 129 -6.61 6.48 -0.69
C ALA A 129 -6.51 5.00 -1.06
N ALA A 130 -5.31 4.53 -1.43
CA ALA A 130 -5.06 3.15 -1.80
C ALA A 130 -4.20 2.45 -0.75
N PHE A 131 -4.60 1.22 -0.43
CA PHE A 131 -3.99 0.36 0.57
C PHE A 131 -3.41 -0.89 -0.08
N GLY A 132 -2.40 -1.48 0.54
CA GLY A 132 -1.79 -2.75 0.13
C GLY A 132 -2.59 -3.96 0.60
N ASP A 133 -1.90 -5.04 0.96
CA ASP A 133 -2.55 -6.25 1.47
C ASP A 133 -3.49 -5.91 2.62
N SER A 134 -4.75 -6.28 2.46
CA SER A 134 -5.85 -5.89 3.34
C SER A 134 -6.62 -7.11 3.81
N PHE A 135 -7.09 -7.06 5.06
CA PHE A 135 -7.80 -8.16 5.70
C PHE A 135 -9.13 -7.68 6.26
N GLY A 136 -10.19 -8.47 5.99
CA GLY A 136 -11.50 -8.30 6.63
C GLY A 136 -11.57 -8.94 8.01
N CYS A 137 -12.73 -8.86 8.66
CA CYS A 137 -13.00 -9.53 9.94
C CYS A 137 -13.30 -11.03 9.78
N GLU A 138 -13.30 -11.56 8.59
CA GLU A 138 -13.50 -12.97 8.32
C GLU A 138 -12.24 -13.77 8.67
N SER A 139 -12.43 -14.99 9.19
CA SER A 139 -11.29 -15.84 9.54
C SER A 139 -10.65 -16.45 8.30
N GLY A 140 -9.33 -16.52 8.26
CA GLY A 140 -8.54 -17.15 7.20
C GLY A 140 -8.33 -16.27 5.99
N LEU A 141 -7.77 -16.84 4.94
CA LEU A 141 -7.48 -16.14 3.68
C LEU A 141 -8.73 -15.66 2.93
N SER A 142 -9.94 -16.06 3.36
CA SER A 142 -11.20 -15.62 2.72
C SER A 142 -11.45 -14.11 2.88
N GLY A 143 -10.84 -13.48 3.88
CA GLY A 143 -10.90 -12.03 4.08
C GLY A 143 -9.72 -11.25 3.52
N TRP A 144 -8.76 -11.90 2.85
CA TRP A 144 -7.58 -11.25 2.29
C TRP A 144 -7.84 -10.69 0.89
N HIS A 145 -7.46 -9.43 0.73
CA HIS A 145 -7.43 -8.71 -0.54
C HIS A 145 -6.02 -8.19 -0.80
N SER A 146 -5.54 -8.25 -2.04
CA SER A 146 -4.23 -7.70 -2.44
C SER A 146 -4.14 -6.19 -2.30
N ASN A 147 -5.29 -5.52 -2.31
CA ASN A 147 -5.37 -4.06 -2.28
C ASN A 147 -6.80 -3.62 -1.97
N ALA A 148 -6.94 -2.37 -1.54
CA ALA A 148 -8.23 -1.72 -1.31
C ALA A 148 -8.16 -0.24 -1.71
N LEU A 149 -9.31 0.34 -2.09
CA LEU A 149 -9.43 1.74 -2.47
C LEU A 149 -10.58 2.41 -1.73
N PHE A 150 -10.26 3.51 -1.06
CA PHE A 150 -11.22 4.36 -0.36
C PHE A 150 -11.21 5.78 -0.93
N SER A 151 -12.22 6.54 -0.61
CA SER A 151 -12.34 7.96 -0.96
C SER A 151 -12.61 8.81 0.27
N SER A 152 -12.26 10.08 0.15
CA SER A 152 -12.52 11.13 1.13
C SER A 152 -12.89 12.42 0.42
N THR A 153 -13.85 13.16 0.98
CA THR A 153 -14.17 14.54 0.64
C THR A 153 -13.68 15.52 1.71
N ASP A 154 -12.91 15.01 2.66
CA ASP A 154 -12.29 15.82 3.70
C ASP A 154 -11.17 16.68 3.11
N THR A 155 -11.24 17.98 3.36
CA THR A 155 -10.29 18.99 2.86
C THR A 155 -9.51 19.68 3.97
N ASP A 156 -9.82 19.38 5.24
CA ASP A 156 -9.18 19.98 6.42
C ASP A 156 -8.37 18.92 7.20
N PRO A 157 -7.08 18.77 6.92
CA PRO A 157 -6.27 17.78 7.63
C PRO A 157 -5.97 18.17 9.09
N SER A 158 -6.32 19.38 9.53
CA SER A 158 -5.99 19.86 10.87
C SER A 158 -6.77 19.17 11.99
N ASP A 159 -7.98 18.70 11.70
CA ASP A 159 -8.81 17.91 12.62
C ASP A 159 -8.80 16.41 12.33
N GLY A 160 -8.13 15.99 11.26
CA GLY A 160 -7.95 14.61 10.84
C GLY A 160 -8.04 14.43 9.32
N PHE A 161 -8.14 13.18 8.88
CA PHE A 161 -8.42 12.83 7.50
C PHE A 161 -9.42 11.65 7.50
N TYR A 162 -10.67 11.94 7.20
CA TYR A 162 -11.78 11.01 7.33
C TYR A 162 -12.14 10.37 5.99
N LEU A 163 -12.34 9.05 6.00
CA LEU A 163 -12.73 8.29 4.84
C LEU A 163 -14.26 8.23 4.71
N ASP A 164 -14.80 8.60 3.54
CA ASP A 164 -16.25 8.53 3.27
C ASP A 164 -16.72 7.09 3.04
N GLY A 165 -15.82 6.20 2.58
CA GLY A 165 -16.11 4.81 2.27
C GLY A 165 -15.25 4.27 1.13
N THR A 166 -15.63 3.10 0.62
CA THR A 166 -14.92 2.49 -0.52
C THR A 166 -15.22 3.25 -1.80
N ALA A 167 -14.21 3.42 -2.66
CA ALA A 167 -14.37 4.10 -3.94
C ALA A 167 -15.01 3.21 -5.02
N ASN A 168 -14.88 1.88 -4.89
CA ASN A 168 -15.20 0.89 -5.93
C ASN A 168 -16.30 -0.11 -5.55
N GLY A 169 -17.06 0.13 -4.48
CA GLY A 169 -18.16 -0.76 -4.08
C GLY A 169 -18.73 -0.43 -2.70
N GLU A 170 -19.61 -1.29 -2.19
CA GLU A 170 -20.21 -1.13 -0.86
C GLU A 170 -19.29 -1.64 0.26
N ARG A 171 -18.34 -2.51 -0.09
CA ARG A 171 -17.34 -3.09 0.83
C ARG A 171 -15.98 -3.06 0.18
N SER A 172 -14.95 -3.06 1.02
CA SER A 172 -13.56 -3.19 0.60
C SER A 172 -13.35 -4.43 -0.30
N GLY A 173 -12.69 -4.25 -1.40
CA GLY A 173 -12.34 -5.28 -2.36
C GLY A 173 -11.23 -4.80 -3.30
N GLU A 174 -10.64 -5.74 -4.03
CA GLU A 174 -9.57 -5.43 -4.97
C GLU A 174 -10.07 -4.51 -6.10
N PHE A 175 -9.33 -3.43 -6.35
CA PHE A 175 -9.58 -2.52 -7.47
C PHE A 175 -8.60 -2.71 -8.63
N LEU A 176 -7.42 -3.29 -8.35
CA LEU A 176 -6.47 -3.68 -9.38
C LEU A 176 -6.91 -4.98 -10.07
N PRO A 177 -6.47 -5.25 -11.31
CA PRO A 177 -6.67 -6.54 -11.94
C PRO A 177 -6.17 -7.68 -11.03
N SER A 178 -6.96 -8.73 -10.85
CA SER A 178 -6.66 -9.82 -9.93
C SER A 178 -5.29 -10.43 -10.17
N SER A 179 -4.58 -10.77 -9.10
CA SER A 179 -3.36 -11.58 -9.15
C SER A 179 -3.71 -13.06 -9.18
N LEU A 180 -2.74 -13.90 -9.57
CA LEU A 180 -2.92 -15.36 -9.56
C LEU A 180 -3.03 -15.94 -8.15
N LYS A 181 -2.60 -15.20 -7.11
CA LYS A 181 -2.52 -15.65 -5.71
C LYS A 181 -1.59 -16.88 -5.52
N GLU A 182 -0.59 -17.00 -6.38
CA GLU A 182 0.35 -18.14 -6.40
C GLU A 182 1.77 -17.67 -6.05
N PRO A 183 2.29 -17.99 -4.84
CA PRO A 183 3.67 -17.70 -4.47
C PRO A 183 4.68 -18.33 -5.46
N GLY A 184 5.65 -17.53 -5.91
CA GLY A 184 6.66 -17.94 -6.90
C GLY A 184 6.24 -17.70 -8.36
N THR A 185 4.95 -17.48 -8.64
CA THR A 185 4.42 -17.10 -9.95
C THR A 185 3.93 -15.65 -9.92
N GLU A 186 2.79 -15.38 -9.32
CA GLU A 186 2.27 -14.04 -9.03
C GLU A 186 1.46 -14.12 -7.73
N HIS A 187 2.09 -13.69 -6.63
CA HIS A 187 1.49 -13.80 -5.30
C HIS A 187 0.40 -12.75 -5.10
N THR A 188 0.73 -11.50 -5.37
CA THR A 188 -0.16 -10.36 -5.11
C THR A 188 0.14 -9.20 -6.07
N LYS A 189 -0.78 -8.22 -6.16
CA LYS A 189 -0.57 -6.95 -6.85
C LYS A 189 -0.75 -5.82 -5.85
N ILE A 190 0.34 -5.11 -5.58
CA ILE A 190 0.40 -4.05 -4.58
C ILE A 190 0.46 -2.69 -5.27
N PRO A 191 -0.48 -1.78 -4.98
CA PRO A 191 -0.43 -0.42 -5.50
C PRO A 191 0.75 0.34 -4.86
N THR A 192 1.38 1.24 -5.60
CA THR A 192 2.58 1.96 -5.16
C THR A 192 2.44 3.47 -5.17
N SER A 193 1.66 4.02 -6.07
CA SER A 193 1.33 5.45 -6.12
C SER A 193 0.09 5.70 -6.97
N GLY A 194 -0.56 6.84 -6.75
CA GLY A 194 -1.71 7.30 -7.51
C GLY A 194 -1.55 8.75 -7.95
N ILE A 195 -2.22 9.12 -9.04
CA ILE A 195 -2.21 10.48 -9.58
C ILE A 195 -3.44 10.72 -10.47
N GLU A 196 -3.95 11.94 -10.45
CA GLU A 196 -4.96 12.40 -11.42
C GLU A 196 -4.25 13.07 -12.60
N VAL A 197 -4.62 12.74 -13.82
CA VAL A 197 -4.15 13.42 -15.05
C VAL A 197 -5.31 13.53 -16.03
N GLY A 198 -5.62 14.74 -16.44
CA GLY A 198 -6.66 15.01 -17.44
C GLY A 198 -8.08 14.54 -17.06
N GLY A 199 -8.41 14.53 -15.79
CA GLY A 199 -9.70 14.06 -15.26
C GLY A 199 -9.77 12.56 -14.99
N ASN A 200 -8.73 11.80 -15.33
CA ASN A 200 -8.66 10.35 -15.10
C ASN A 200 -7.78 10.04 -13.89
N GLN A 201 -8.13 8.94 -13.19
CA GLN A 201 -7.35 8.46 -12.05
C GLN A 201 -6.40 7.36 -12.50
N TYR A 202 -5.11 7.51 -12.21
CA TYR A 202 -4.07 6.53 -12.54
C TYR A 202 -3.47 5.97 -11.26
N VAL A 203 -3.22 4.66 -11.23
CA VAL A 203 -2.52 4.01 -10.12
C VAL A 203 -1.43 3.10 -10.68
N ASP A 204 -0.20 3.32 -10.21
CA ASP A 204 0.91 2.41 -10.44
C ASP A 204 0.87 1.27 -9.42
N PHE A 205 1.19 0.07 -9.87
CA PHE A 205 1.27 -1.11 -9.02
C PHE A 205 2.44 -2.01 -9.42
N MET A 206 2.89 -2.83 -8.50
CA MET A 206 3.84 -3.91 -8.74
C MET A 206 3.16 -5.28 -8.70
N SER A 207 3.45 -6.15 -9.66
CA SER A 207 3.13 -7.58 -9.63
C SER A 207 4.21 -8.31 -8.82
N VAL A 208 3.91 -8.67 -7.58
CA VAL A 208 4.83 -9.37 -6.69
C VAL A 208 4.85 -10.85 -7.04
N ARG A 209 6.01 -11.37 -7.45
CA ARG A 209 6.23 -12.78 -7.72
C ARG A 209 6.34 -13.59 -6.42
N SER A 210 7.19 -13.12 -5.52
CA SER A 210 7.45 -13.80 -4.25
C SER A 210 8.02 -12.86 -3.21
N TRP A 211 7.62 -13.08 -1.97
CA TRP A 211 8.20 -12.48 -0.79
C TRP A 211 9.45 -13.25 -0.36
N GLY A 212 10.47 -12.54 0.13
CA GLY A 212 11.72 -13.09 0.66
C GLY A 212 11.88 -12.82 2.16
N ASN A 213 13.11 -12.51 2.57
CA ASN A 213 13.38 -12.01 3.93
C ASN A 213 12.80 -10.61 4.12
N ALA A 214 12.81 -10.11 5.37
CA ALA A 214 12.34 -8.77 5.71
C ALA A 214 12.86 -7.70 4.73
N GLY A 215 11.95 -6.98 4.09
CA GLY A 215 12.25 -5.95 3.11
C GLY A 215 12.73 -6.46 1.73
N GLN A 216 12.60 -7.74 1.46
CA GLN A 216 13.01 -8.34 0.19
C GLN A 216 11.83 -9.00 -0.52
N TRP A 217 11.64 -8.69 -1.77
CA TRP A 217 10.71 -9.36 -2.67
C TRP A 217 11.19 -9.28 -4.12
N THR A 218 10.58 -10.07 -4.96
CA THR A 218 10.81 -10.02 -6.40
C THR A 218 9.52 -9.69 -7.11
N THR A 219 9.61 -8.89 -8.16
CA THR A 219 8.48 -8.51 -9.00
C THR A 219 8.56 -9.18 -10.36
N ASN A 220 7.41 -9.38 -11.00
CA ASN A 220 7.32 -9.73 -12.40
C ASN A 220 7.42 -8.48 -13.26
N TYR A 221 6.66 -7.47 -12.89
CA TYR A 221 6.56 -6.19 -13.59
C TYR A 221 5.93 -5.15 -12.67
N ALA A 222 6.01 -3.90 -13.09
CA ALA A 222 5.17 -2.82 -12.64
C ALA A 222 4.34 -2.30 -13.82
N GLN A 223 3.14 -1.77 -13.53
CA GLN A 223 2.22 -1.30 -14.56
C GLN A 223 1.31 -0.22 -13.97
N THR A 224 0.72 0.60 -14.84
CA THR A 224 -0.28 1.59 -14.48
C THR A 224 -1.67 1.10 -14.89
N VAL A 225 -2.65 1.30 -14.03
CA VAL A 225 -4.07 1.18 -14.35
C VAL A 225 -4.70 2.56 -14.43
N VAL A 226 -5.78 2.68 -15.18
CA VAL A 226 -6.56 3.93 -15.33
C VAL A 226 -8.03 3.69 -15.01
N SER A 227 -8.62 4.66 -14.29
CA SER A 227 -10.06 4.80 -14.11
C SER A 227 -10.52 6.08 -14.81
N GLU A 228 -11.55 5.94 -15.63
CA GLU A 228 -12.24 7.02 -16.33
C GLU A 228 -13.62 7.33 -15.68
N ASP A 229 -13.90 6.72 -14.54
CA ASP A 229 -15.19 6.78 -13.82
C ASP A 229 -15.01 7.10 -12.32
N ASP A 230 -14.05 7.97 -12.02
CA ASP A 230 -13.77 8.48 -10.66
C ASP A 230 -13.34 7.41 -9.66
N GLY A 231 -12.56 6.42 -10.08
CA GLY A 231 -12.04 5.37 -9.21
C GLY A 231 -12.98 4.21 -8.97
N LYS A 232 -14.10 4.11 -9.69
CA LYS A 232 -15.06 2.99 -9.54
C LYS A 232 -14.55 1.72 -10.20
N THR A 233 -13.96 1.85 -11.40
CA THR A 233 -13.37 0.71 -12.12
C THR A 233 -12.02 1.09 -12.71
N PHE A 234 -11.10 0.12 -12.75
CA PHE A 234 -9.75 0.31 -13.30
C PHE A 234 -9.45 -0.70 -14.39
N LYS A 235 -8.73 -0.26 -15.41
CA LYS A 235 -8.24 -1.10 -16.52
C LYS A 235 -6.73 -0.90 -16.69
N SER A 236 -6.03 -1.97 -17.09
CA SER A 236 -4.58 -1.91 -17.38
C SER A 236 -4.30 -1.02 -18.59
N VAL A 237 -3.20 -0.28 -18.52
CA VAL A 237 -2.65 0.49 -19.66
C VAL A 237 -1.43 -0.25 -20.19
N GLU A 238 -1.54 -0.89 -21.35
CA GLU A 238 -0.52 -1.77 -21.89
C GLU A 238 0.87 -1.12 -22.04
N ASN A 239 0.93 0.10 -22.56
CA ASN A 239 2.20 0.80 -22.80
C ASN A 239 2.86 1.34 -21.52
N SER A 240 2.27 1.05 -20.34
CA SER A 240 2.82 1.41 -19.04
C SER A 240 3.65 0.30 -18.39
N THR A 241 3.67 -0.90 -18.97
CA THR A 241 4.35 -2.07 -18.37
C THR A 241 5.86 -1.90 -18.35
N ARG A 242 6.45 -2.14 -17.18
CA ARG A 242 7.90 -2.16 -16.90
C ARG A 242 8.27 -3.55 -16.39
N ALA A 243 8.80 -4.39 -17.27
CA ALA A 243 9.18 -5.75 -16.93
C ALA A 243 10.36 -5.79 -15.94
N SER A 244 10.39 -6.81 -15.09
CA SER A 244 11.52 -7.10 -14.21
C SER A 244 12.40 -8.21 -14.80
N THR A 245 13.73 -8.12 -14.63
CA THR A 245 14.65 -9.22 -14.95
C THR A 245 14.38 -10.49 -14.15
N LYS A 246 13.62 -10.38 -13.06
CA LYS A 246 13.26 -11.50 -12.17
C LYS A 246 11.86 -12.03 -12.39
N ALA A 247 11.20 -11.66 -13.48
CA ALA A 247 9.87 -12.12 -13.81
C ALA A 247 9.79 -13.66 -13.92
N ALA A 248 8.65 -14.23 -13.54
CA ALA A 248 8.40 -15.65 -13.73
C ALA A 248 8.19 -15.95 -15.22
N SER A 249 8.71 -17.09 -15.66
CA SER A 249 8.43 -17.60 -17.00
C SER A 249 7.13 -18.42 -16.97
N ASP A 250 5.99 -17.75 -16.82
CA ASP A 250 4.67 -18.39 -16.77
C ASP A 250 3.76 -17.74 -17.83
N PRO A 251 3.13 -18.52 -18.73
CA PRO A 251 2.30 -17.98 -19.81
C PRO A 251 1.02 -17.29 -19.35
N ARG A 252 0.65 -17.41 -18.08
CA ARG A 252 -0.48 -16.69 -17.49
C ARG A 252 -0.15 -15.24 -17.11
N ILE A 253 1.14 -14.89 -17.07
CA ILE A 253 1.60 -13.51 -16.90
C ILE A 253 1.69 -12.88 -18.28
N THR A 254 0.58 -12.37 -18.77
CA THR A 254 0.40 -11.88 -20.13
C THR A 254 0.85 -10.42 -20.34
N ASP A 255 1.08 -9.69 -19.23
CA ASP A 255 1.48 -8.28 -19.28
C ASP A 255 2.94 -8.08 -19.69
N ILE A 256 3.73 -9.15 -19.69
CA ILE A 256 5.13 -9.15 -20.13
C ILE A 256 5.21 -9.74 -21.52
N THR A 257 5.56 -8.92 -22.50
CA THR A 257 5.80 -9.32 -23.89
C THR A 257 7.22 -8.91 -24.30
N ASP A 258 7.76 -9.48 -25.39
CA ASP A 258 9.14 -9.24 -25.82
C ASP A 258 9.44 -7.77 -26.17
N ASP A 259 8.43 -6.97 -26.46
CA ASP A 259 8.53 -5.53 -26.77
C ASP A 259 8.44 -4.64 -25.52
N ARG A 260 8.19 -5.20 -24.31
CA ARG A 260 8.13 -4.42 -23.08
C ARG A 260 9.54 -4.13 -22.55
N PRO A 261 9.79 -2.88 -22.13
CA PRO A 261 11.10 -2.54 -21.58
C PRO A 261 11.31 -3.21 -20.22
N VAL A 262 12.53 -3.72 -20.02
CA VAL A 262 13.00 -4.14 -18.69
C VAL A 262 13.45 -2.89 -17.95
N VAL A 263 12.80 -2.57 -16.83
CA VAL A 263 13.07 -1.34 -16.06
C VAL A 263 13.05 -1.66 -14.56
N ASP A 264 14.06 -2.41 -14.12
CA ASP A 264 14.16 -2.86 -12.72
C ASP A 264 14.20 -1.71 -11.70
N GLY A 265 14.68 -0.53 -12.08
CA GLY A 265 14.78 0.63 -11.20
C GLY A 265 13.46 1.36 -10.93
N PHE A 266 12.35 0.93 -11.56
CA PHE A 266 11.04 1.58 -11.46
C PHE A 266 9.94 0.53 -11.22
N GLN A 267 10.20 -0.41 -10.32
CA GLN A 267 9.24 -1.42 -9.92
C GLN A 267 8.24 -0.91 -8.87
N MET A 268 8.65 0.09 -8.10
CA MET A 268 7.78 0.95 -7.29
C MET A 268 8.00 2.39 -7.71
N THR A 269 6.97 3.21 -7.61
CA THR A 269 7.05 4.63 -7.99
C THR A 269 6.38 5.52 -6.96
N ALA A 270 6.86 6.78 -6.88
CA ALA A 270 6.13 7.91 -6.35
C ALA A 270 5.87 8.88 -7.52
N LEU A 271 4.60 9.15 -7.81
CA LEU A 271 4.18 10.01 -8.91
C LEU A 271 3.84 11.41 -8.40
N THR A 272 4.24 12.43 -9.16
CA THR A 272 3.88 13.83 -8.86
C THR A 272 3.86 14.66 -10.15
N LYS A 273 3.04 15.71 -10.19
CA LYS A 273 2.96 16.64 -11.35
C LYS A 273 3.84 17.85 -11.11
N HIS A 274 4.46 18.33 -12.15
CA HIS A 274 5.15 19.62 -12.13
C HIS A 274 5.30 20.18 -13.54
N SER A 275 5.18 21.50 -13.65
CA SER A 275 5.38 22.22 -14.90
C SER A 275 6.82 22.72 -14.99
N GLU A 276 7.49 22.42 -16.09
CA GLU A 276 8.83 22.88 -16.40
C GLU A 276 8.85 23.48 -17.81
N ASN A 277 9.29 24.72 -17.94
CA ASN A 277 9.40 25.43 -19.25
C ASN A 277 8.08 25.40 -20.08
N ASN A 278 6.94 25.64 -19.44
CA ASN A 278 5.57 25.56 -20.01
C ASN A 278 5.17 24.15 -20.52
N THR A 279 5.82 23.10 -20.08
CA THR A 279 5.43 21.72 -20.35
C THR A 279 5.05 21.07 -19.02
N ASN A 280 3.89 20.44 -18.99
CA ASN A 280 3.42 19.68 -17.84
C ASN A 280 3.97 18.26 -17.90
N TYR A 281 4.58 17.82 -16.83
CA TYR A 281 5.15 16.49 -16.69
C TYR A 281 4.55 15.75 -15.49
N VAL A 282 4.40 14.45 -15.65
CA VAL A 282 4.35 13.51 -14.53
C VAL A 282 5.78 13.04 -14.27
N TYR A 283 6.29 13.34 -13.09
CA TYR A 283 7.56 12.83 -12.58
C TYR A 283 7.32 11.53 -11.83
N ALA A 284 8.16 10.53 -12.10
CA ALA A 284 8.14 9.23 -11.44
C ALA A 284 9.48 8.98 -10.74
N TYR A 285 9.47 9.03 -9.42
CA TYR A 285 10.61 8.60 -8.61
C TYR A 285 10.51 7.09 -8.43
N GLY A 286 11.42 6.34 -9.06
CA GLY A 286 11.36 4.89 -9.09
C GLY A 286 12.38 4.24 -8.17
N THR A 287 11.98 3.13 -7.54
CA THR A 287 12.86 2.24 -6.79
C THR A 287 12.75 0.81 -7.32
N PRO A 288 13.79 -0.02 -7.18
CA PRO A 288 13.70 -1.44 -7.51
C PRO A 288 12.81 -2.19 -6.51
N SER A 289 12.50 -3.44 -6.82
CA SER A 289 11.84 -4.33 -5.87
C SER A 289 12.68 -4.53 -4.60
N GLY A 290 12.01 -4.55 -3.44
CA GLY A 290 12.65 -4.58 -2.12
C GLY A 290 12.94 -3.20 -1.55
N ARG A 291 13.40 -3.16 -0.28
CA ARG A 291 13.58 -1.92 0.48
C ARG A 291 14.99 -1.34 0.44
N ASP A 292 15.96 -2.04 -0.14
CA ASP A 292 17.38 -1.65 -0.08
C ASP A 292 17.84 -0.80 -1.27
N GLY A 293 16.91 -0.41 -2.16
CA GLY A 293 17.21 0.35 -3.37
C GLY A 293 17.31 1.85 -3.17
N SER A 294 18.06 2.49 -4.06
CA SER A 294 18.09 3.94 -4.22
C SER A 294 17.02 4.38 -5.23
N ALA A 295 16.52 5.62 -5.11
CA ALA A 295 15.57 6.14 -6.06
C ALA A 295 16.25 6.80 -7.27
N LYS A 296 15.65 6.58 -8.43
CA LYS A 296 15.96 7.19 -9.73
C LYS A 296 14.80 8.09 -10.13
N LEU A 297 14.95 8.88 -11.19
CA LEU A 297 13.91 9.79 -11.65
C LEU A 297 13.67 9.62 -13.15
N ALA A 298 12.40 9.52 -13.51
CA ALA A 298 11.91 9.63 -14.87
C ALA A 298 10.82 10.71 -14.94
N ARG A 299 10.52 11.18 -16.16
CA ARG A 299 9.38 12.05 -16.43
C ARG A 299 8.72 11.66 -17.75
N ILE A 300 7.44 11.90 -17.83
CA ILE A 300 6.62 11.73 -19.03
C ILE A 300 5.73 12.98 -19.12
N THR A 301 5.57 13.55 -20.33
CA THR A 301 4.60 14.67 -20.47
C THR A 301 3.19 14.18 -20.12
N GLU A 302 2.36 15.04 -19.53
CA GLU A 302 0.99 14.67 -19.18
C GLU A 302 0.21 14.10 -20.37
N ASP A 303 0.40 14.66 -21.59
CA ASP A 303 -0.25 14.21 -22.81
C ASP A 303 0.14 12.76 -23.22
N ASN A 304 1.31 12.31 -22.81
CA ASN A 304 1.83 10.97 -23.13
C ASN A 304 1.73 9.98 -21.94
N PHE A 305 1.43 10.48 -20.74
CA PHE A 305 1.33 9.62 -19.57
C PHE A 305 0.14 8.65 -19.70
N PRO A 306 0.30 7.37 -19.35
CA PRO A 306 1.45 6.69 -18.74
C PRO A 306 2.27 5.85 -19.73
N ASN A 307 2.50 6.31 -20.95
CA ASN A 307 3.28 5.57 -21.94
C ASN A 307 4.79 5.63 -21.65
N TRP A 308 5.34 4.59 -21.03
CA TRP A 308 6.74 4.51 -20.65
C TRP A 308 7.72 4.44 -21.81
N SER A 309 7.27 4.19 -23.06
CA SER A 309 8.13 4.32 -24.23
C SER A 309 8.49 5.78 -24.56
N GLN A 310 7.74 6.74 -23.98
CA GLN A 310 7.96 8.18 -24.11
C GLN A 310 8.64 8.77 -22.86
N ALA A 311 9.06 7.92 -21.92
CA ALA A 311 9.71 8.38 -20.71
C ALA A 311 11.12 8.91 -20.97
N GLU A 312 11.45 9.99 -20.29
CA GLU A 312 12.80 10.53 -20.19
C GLU A 312 13.35 10.25 -18.78
N TYR A 313 14.58 9.79 -18.71
CA TYR A 313 15.27 9.38 -17.46
C TYR A 313 16.38 10.38 -17.16
N TRP A 314 16.44 10.84 -15.92
CA TRP A 314 17.53 11.72 -15.47
C TRP A 314 18.84 10.94 -15.40
N ASP A 315 19.86 11.35 -16.16
CA ASP A 315 21.15 10.66 -16.22
C ASP A 315 22.25 11.27 -15.31
N GLY A 316 21.87 12.30 -14.55
CA GLY A 316 22.76 13.04 -13.67
C GLY A 316 23.18 14.41 -14.20
N ASP A 317 23.00 14.66 -15.48
CA ASP A 317 23.35 15.91 -16.16
C ASP A 317 22.21 16.41 -17.08
N GLY A 318 21.42 15.47 -17.62
CA GLY A 318 20.30 15.77 -18.51
C GLY A 318 19.26 14.65 -18.56
N TRP A 319 18.39 14.73 -19.56
CA TRP A 319 17.31 13.78 -19.78
C TRP A 319 17.64 12.84 -20.95
N SER A 320 17.57 11.55 -20.71
CA SER A 320 17.86 10.46 -21.65
C SER A 320 16.63 9.61 -21.90
N THR A 321 16.42 9.14 -23.13
CA THR A 321 15.36 8.16 -23.43
C THR A 321 15.72 6.71 -23.07
N LYS A 322 16.90 6.48 -22.47
CA LYS A 322 17.38 5.14 -22.13
C LYS A 322 17.19 4.87 -20.65
N PRO A 323 16.39 3.85 -20.26
CA PRO A 323 16.16 3.49 -18.85
C PRO A 323 17.45 3.20 -18.07
N ASP A 324 18.42 2.54 -18.72
CA ASP A 324 19.70 2.18 -18.10
C ASP A 324 20.60 3.38 -17.79
N ALA A 325 20.35 4.53 -18.42
CA ALA A 325 21.07 5.77 -18.13
C ALA A 325 20.60 6.44 -16.83
N ALA A 326 19.45 6.02 -16.27
CA ALA A 326 18.88 6.66 -15.10
C ALA A 326 19.85 6.68 -13.92
N ALA A 327 20.27 7.88 -13.51
CA ALA A 327 21.13 8.11 -12.35
C ALA A 327 20.31 8.10 -11.04
N THR A 328 21.02 7.85 -9.93
CA THR A 328 20.43 7.94 -8.60
C THR A 328 20.20 9.41 -8.20
N VAL A 329 18.98 9.74 -7.77
CA VAL A 329 18.63 11.05 -7.22
C VAL A 329 18.51 11.01 -5.68
N LEU A 330 18.01 9.92 -5.11
CA LEU A 330 17.96 9.68 -3.66
C LEU A 330 18.75 8.40 -3.36
N ASN A 331 19.85 8.53 -2.65
CA ASN A 331 20.76 7.42 -2.38
C ASN A 331 20.43 6.69 -1.06
N GLY A 332 20.84 5.43 -1.00
CA GLY A 332 20.70 4.55 0.16
C GLY A 332 19.41 3.73 0.10
N ARG A 333 18.94 3.31 1.27
CA ARG A 333 17.66 2.62 1.42
C ARG A 333 16.53 3.64 1.31
N VAL A 334 15.78 3.56 0.22
CA VAL A 334 14.60 4.38 -0.06
C VAL A 334 13.42 3.44 -0.29
N SER A 335 12.46 3.43 0.62
CA SER A 335 11.33 2.51 0.58
C SER A 335 10.02 3.24 0.85
N GLU A 336 8.98 2.82 0.16
CA GLU A 336 7.64 3.42 0.22
C GLU A 336 7.73 4.96 0.14
N LEU A 337 8.29 5.43 -0.98
CA LEU A 337 8.60 6.83 -1.21
C LEU A 337 7.35 7.65 -1.51
N SER A 338 7.24 8.80 -0.85
CA SER A 338 6.28 9.86 -1.14
C SER A 338 7.03 11.13 -1.51
N VAL A 339 6.65 11.78 -2.61
CA VAL A 339 7.28 13.03 -3.08
C VAL A 339 6.21 14.05 -3.44
N GLN A 340 6.37 15.28 -2.99
CA GLN A 340 5.51 16.40 -3.36
C GLN A 340 6.27 17.72 -3.38
N TYR A 341 5.73 18.70 -4.07
CA TYR A 341 6.22 20.06 -4.03
C TYR A 341 5.50 20.86 -2.94
N ASP A 342 6.24 21.50 -2.07
CA ASP A 342 5.72 22.39 -1.04
C ASP A 342 5.75 23.83 -1.60
N GLU A 343 4.57 24.35 -1.92
CA GLU A 343 4.39 25.70 -2.51
C GLU A 343 4.83 26.81 -1.54
N HIS A 344 4.65 26.60 -0.22
CA HIS A 344 4.99 27.61 0.77
C HIS A 344 6.52 27.75 0.94
N ARG A 345 7.22 26.61 0.94
CA ARG A 345 8.69 26.56 1.07
C ARG A 345 9.40 26.68 -0.26
N GLU A 346 8.67 26.60 -1.38
CA GLU A 346 9.22 26.50 -2.74
C GLU A 346 10.29 25.38 -2.83
N LYS A 347 9.97 24.21 -2.25
CA LYS A 347 10.85 23.06 -2.15
C LYS A 347 10.13 21.76 -2.50
N TRP A 348 10.88 20.85 -3.05
CA TRP A 348 10.51 19.45 -3.15
C TRP A 348 10.75 18.77 -1.82
N LEU A 349 9.77 18.00 -1.36
CA LEU A 349 9.85 17.15 -0.17
C LEU A 349 9.82 15.69 -0.59
N ALA A 350 10.67 14.86 0.03
CA ALA A 350 10.69 13.41 -0.13
C ALA A 350 10.67 12.75 1.25
N MET A 351 9.61 11.98 1.51
CA MET A 351 9.42 11.19 2.73
C MET A 351 9.51 9.70 2.40
N TYR A 352 10.23 8.94 3.19
CA TYR A 352 10.39 7.51 2.99
C TYR A 352 10.93 6.77 4.21
N GLU A 353 10.77 5.44 4.25
CA GLU A 353 11.42 4.58 5.24
C GLU A 353 12.90 4.38 4.90
N SER A 354 13.76 4.57 5.89
CA SER A 354 15.20 4.34 5.82
C SER A 354 15.68 3.49 6.99
N THR A 355 17.01 3.26 7.08
CA THR A 355 17.61 2.59 8.24
C THR A 355 17.40 3.34 9.56
N GLU A 356 17.16 4.64 9.51
CA GLU A 356 16.98 5.53 10.68
C GLU A 356 15.52 5.58 11.16
N GLY A 357 14.58 5.08 10.35
CA GLY A 357 13.14 5.19 10.52
C GLY A 357 12.52 5.98 9.35
N ILE A 358 11.44 6.69 9.61
CA ILE A 358 10.84 7.58 8.62
C ILE A 358 11.64 8.87 8.57
N VAL A 359 12.06 9.26 7.37
CA VAL A 359 12.89 10.44 7.14
C VAL A 359 12.27 11.37 6.11
N LEU A 360 12.61 12.65 6.22
CA LEU A 360 12.25 13.70 5.28
C LEU A 360 13.52 14.31 4.68
N ARG A 361 13.48 14.66 3.42
CA ARG A 361 14.52 15.45 2.73
C ARG A 361 13.85 16.53 1.89
N GLU A 362 14.56 17.62 1.65
CA GLU A 362 14.12 18.70 0.78
C GLU A 362 15.11 18.93 -0.36
N ALA A 363 14.63 19.49 -1.47
CA ALA A 363 15.46 19.87 -2.62
C ALA A 363 14.89 21.11 -3.33
N PRO A 364 15.75 21.91 -4.01
CA PRO A 364 15.31 23.05 -4.81
C PRO A 364 14.71 22.64 -6.17
N SER A 365 14.95 21.43 -6.63
CA SER A 365 14.45 20.90 -7.90
C SER A 365 14.13 19.43 -7.81
N PRO A 366 13.34 18.86 -8.72
CA PRO A 366 13.00 17.43 -8.71
C PRO A 366 14.23 16.52 -8.84
N THR A 367 15.30 17.00 -9.47
CA THR A 367 16.57 16.27 -9.62
C THR A 367 17.52 16.44 -8.41
N GLY A 368 17.18 17.29 -7.46
CA GLY A 368 18.01 17.63 -6.30
C GLY A 368 18.80 18.95 -6.48
N PRO A 369 19.92 19.16 -5.76
CA PRO A 369 20.48 18.23 -4.77
C PRO A 369 19.58 18.10 -3.53
N TRP A 370 19.37 16.87 -3.09
CA TRP A 370 18.56 16.60 -1.91
C TRP A 370 19.39 16.82 -0.63
N SER A 371 18.78 17.46 0.38
CA SER A 371 19.40 17.69 1.70
C SER A 371 19.78 16.36 2.39
N SER A 372 20.50 16.44 3.50
CA SER A 372 20.69 15.29 4.39
C SER A 372 19.35 14.82 4.96
N LYS A 373 19.25 13.53 5.30
CA LYS A 373 18.07 12.96 5.95
C LYS A 373 17.78 13.65 7.28
N LYS A 374 16.51 13.97 7.51
CA LYS A 374 15.98 14.46 8.76
C LYS A 374 14.98 13.44 9.29
N THR A 375 15.20 12.94 10.49
CA THR A 375 14.35 11.90 11.07
C THR A 375 13.03 12.49 11.53
N VAL A 376 11.92 12.00 10.98
CA VAL A 376 10.54 12.35 11.34
C VAL A 376 10.02 11.40 12.42
N VAL A 377 10.19 10.09 12.20
CA VAL A 377 9.87 9.05 13.19
C VAL A 377 11.09 8.16 13.36
N SER A 378 11.67 8.18 14.56
CA SER A 378 12.88 7.41 14.84
C SER A 378 12.57 5.91 14.96
N ARG A 379 13.42 5.08 14.36
CA ARG A 379 13.37 3.62 14.55
C ARG A 379 13.63 3.19 16.01
N LEU A 380 14.25 4.03 16.82
CA LEU A 380 14.41 3.77 18.25
C LEU A 380 13.10 3.94 19.03
N GLN A 381 12.20 4.82 18.57
CA GLN A 381 10.89 5.03 19.18
C GLN A 381 9.84 4.06 18.61
N LEU A 382 9.90 3.82 17.30
CA LEU A 382 8.98 2.97 16.60
C LEU A 382 9.73 2.06 15.61
N PRO A 383 10.26 0.92 16.07
CA PRO A 383 11.16 0.07 15.28
C PRO A 383 10.56 -0.50 14.00
N ASP A 384 9.26 -0.65 13.97
CA ASP A 384 8.50 -1.31 12.93
C ASP A 384 7.64 -0.35 12.07
N ALA A 385 7.90 0.96 12.14
CA ALA A 385 7.27 1.95 11.28
C ALA A 385 7.72 1.81 9.81
N TYR A 386 6.76 1.92 8.89
CA TYR A 386 6.96 1.92 7.43
C TYR A 386 5.77 2.55 6.72
N GLY A 387 5.77 2.57 5.38
CA GLY A 387 4.63 3.00 4.57
C GLY A 387 4.17 4.41 4.91
N SER A 388 5.11 5.37 4.87
CA SER A 388 4.82 6.76 5.20
C SER A 388 4.56 7.58 3.94
N PHE A 389 3.38 8.20 3.86
CA PHE A 389 2.96 8.98 2.70
C PHE A 389 2.39 10.32 3.12
N MET A 390 2.93 11.41 2.56
CA MET A 390 2.42 12.76 2.78
C MET A 390 1.02 12.89 2.19
N LEU A 391 0.13 13.59 2.87
CA LEU A 391 -1.19 13.90 2.32
C LEU A 391 -1.04 14.81 1.09
N PRO A 392 -1.87 14.63 0.06
CA PRO A 392 -1.82 15.49 -1.13
C PRO A 392 -2.27 16.92 -0.85
N ARG A 393 -3.10 17.10 0.19
CA ARG A 393 -3.57 18.40 0.67
C ARG A 393 -3.02 18.65 2.05
N GLN A 394 -2.36 19.78 2.20
CA GLN A 394 -1.83 20.28 3.47
C GLN A 394 -2.68 21.48 3.92
N ASP A 395 -2.65 21.79 5.21
CA ASP A 395 -3.38 22.93 5.74
C ASP A 395 -2.70 24.25 5.30
N PRO A 396 -3.33 25.07 4.46
CA PRO A 396 -2.74 26.34 4.03
C PRO A 396 -2.69 27.39 5.16
N ALA A 397 -3.44 27.20 6.24
CA ALA A 397 -3.43 28.09 7.39
C ALA A 397 -2.26 27.79 8.36
N ASP A 398 -1.72 26.56 8.32
CA ASP A 398 -0.54 26.17 9.07
C ASP A 398 0.51 25.45 8.19
N PRO A 399 1.24 26.19 7.34
CA PRO A 399 2.23 25.63 6.43
C PRO A 399 3.49 25.11 7.14
N SER A 400 3.61 25.28 8.44
CA SER A 400 4.68 24.67 9.25
C SER A 400 4.38 23.24 9.67
N THR A 401 3.14 22.79 9.55
CA THR A 401 2.73 21.41 9.85
C THR A 401 2.63 20.59 8.57
N LEU A 402 3.27 19.42 8.57
CA LEU A 402 3.16 18.41 7.52
C LEU A 402 2.29 17.25 8.01
N TYR A 403 1.23 16.99 7.29
CA TYR A 403 0.33 15.85 7.53
C TYR A 403 0.72 14.67 6.64
N PHE A 404 0.75 13.48 7.23
CA PHE A 404 1.09 12.25 6.55
C PHE A 404 0.44 11.03 7.22
N VAL A 405 0.40 9.92 6.52
CA VAL A 405 0.00 8.63 7.10
C VAL A 405 1.20 7.73 7.29
N MET A 406 1.09 6.78 8.21
CA MET A 406 2.13 5.81 8.52
C MET A 406 1.52 4.50 9.00
N THR A 407 2.20 3.40 8.71
CA THR A 407 1.84 2.05 9.16
C THR A 407 2.92 1.47 10.07
N THR A 408 2.57 0.50 10.91
CA THR A 408 3.52 -0.35 11.62
C THR A 408 3.24 -1.82 11.33
N TRP A 409 4.29 -2.64 11.39
CA TRP A 409 4.14 -4.11 11.23
C TRP A 409 3.30 -4.75 12.32
N SER A 410 3.49 -4.29 13.57
CA SER A 410 2.74 -4.82 14.72
C SER A 410 1.28 -4.42 14.71
N GLY A 411 0.98 -3.20 14.26
CA GLY A 411 -0.38 -2.67 14.21
C GLY A 411 -1.14 -3.09 12.96
N TYR A 412 -0.43 -3.18 11.84
CA TYR A 412 -0.97 -3.44 10.51
C TYR A 412 -2.24 -2.64 10.22
N ASN A 413 -2.19 -1.35 10.58
CA ASN A 413 -3.20 -0.35 10.32
C ASN A 413 -2.54 1.01 10.10
N THR A 414 -3.20 1.85 9.34
CA THR A 414 -2.69 3.17 8.96
C THR A 414 -3.11 4.21 9.99
N ALA A 415 -2.16 4.97 10.50
CA ALA A 415 -2.38 6.09 11.40
C ALA A 415 -2.14 7.41 10.70
N MET A 416 -2.98 8.41 11.00
CA MET A 416 -2.76 9.82 10.65
C MET A 416 -1.75 10.43 11.60
N MET A 417 -0.78 11.12 11.04
CA MET A 417 0.35 11.73 11.73
C MET A 417 0.48 13.19 11.33
N ARG A 418 1.06 14.00 12.20
CA ARG A 418 1.53 15.35 11.86
C ARG A 418 2.93 15.60 12.41
N THR A 419 3.69 16.46 11.74
CA THR A 419 5.02 16.86 12.19
C THR A 419 5.28 18.33 11.92
N ASP A 420 6.00 18.97 12.84
CA ASP A 420 6.46 20.36 12.74
C ASP A 420 7.68 20.41 11.81
N LEU A 421 7.49 20.97 10.60
CA LEU A 421 8.53 21.07 9.57
C LEU A 421 9.70 21.96 10.00
N ASP A 422 9.42 23.06 10.73
CA ASP A 422 10.45 23.98 11.16
C ASP A 422 11.39 23.33 12.18
N ARG A 423 10.85 22.46 13.04
CA ARG A 423 11.66 21.69 13.99
C ARG A 423 12.39 20.53 13.34
N VAL A 424 11.85 19.95 12.27
CA VAL A 424 12.47 18.82 11.54
C VAL A 424 13.54 19.31 10.59
N LEU A 425 13.24 20.31 9.77
CA LEU A 425 14.15 20.77 8.71
C LEU A 425 15.16 21.79 9.22
N GLY A 426 14.82 22.62 10.20
CA GLY A 426 15.68 23.59 10.88
C GLY A 426 15.57 24.97 10.30
#